data_d7c3b10e4f4f02d7ac44455a3f95d0e4
#
_entry.id   d7c3b10e4f4f02d7ac44455a3f95d0e4
#
_cell.length_a   1.000
_cell.length_b   1.000
_cell.length_c   1.000
_cell.angle_alpha   90.00
_cell.angle_beta   90.00
_cell.angle_gamma   90.00
#
_symmetry.space_group_name_H-M   'P 1'
#
loop_
_entity.id
_entity.type
_entity.pdbx_description
1 polymer ?
#
loop_
_entity_poly.entity_id
_entity_poly.type
_entity_poly.pdbx_seq_one_letter_code
_entity_poly.pdbx_strand_id
1 'polypeptide(L)'
;MTQSALTPPSTQLRDRGRIKLAIAGLVATVLLWISVILMSHEYLPGSIVLTNALFGIALVATYCVCWSLALVVSNSPRLMFMRALATTLVVAMCLLVLEVPAMLNLVDWNVLMRRLFSEGEDYQTAFIADKELAFRRIPNMHWSAQPASDIEQAYWLPRTLATPINFTYDHWGYRNLKEMQQANIVLIGDSYVEGWYVSDEQTVASQLGHRLGQFVANLGVAGYGTMQEFRVLKSDALTKKPQVIAWFFFEGNDLYDDESFEYFLAAAPRVQPAWKPQRAWMQRSFTLNAFRYLRVWSDPIVPNRPPYWALLPRQDGSSKRIYFFNYAVPWTENEETRWEKTKQTFRDGIQAARANGVSIILIYVPIKFRVYRDFIKIPRGSPLSHWGVWESLPQNFMEFCRTASVPCLNLTDRLQQAVREGVDVYAPNDTHWSSEGNAVVAAELEHLRTSPLDVTTPANHTH
;
A
#
# COMPACT_ATOMS: atom_id res chain seq x y z
N MET A 1 56.90 -13.07 -54.92
CA MET A 1 56.58 -11.66 -54.73
C MET A 1 55.08 -11.58 -54.48
N THR A 2 54.66 -11.51 -53.20
CA THR A 2 53.29 -11.37 -52.74
C THR A 2 52.99 -9.88 -52.57
N GLN A 3 52.16 -9.33 -53.45
CA GLN A 3 51.62 -7.95 -53.29
C GLN A 3 50.68 -7.93 -52.10
N SER A 4 51.09 -7.30 -51.02
CA SER A 4 50.18 -6.89 -49.95
C SER A 4 49.26 -5.81 -50.48
N ALA A 5 47.97 -6.12 -50.72
CA ALA A 5 46.95 -5.18 -51.06
C ALA A 5 46.75 -4.22 -49.90
N LEU A 6 47.33 -3.02 -50.01
CA LEU A 6 47.03 -1.91 -49.10
C LEU A 6 45.57 -1.49 -49.30
N THR A 7 44.75 -1.64 -48.27
CA THR A 7 43.40 -1.12 -48.24
C THR A 7 43.41 0.41 -48.44
N PRO A 8 42.52 0.96 -49.26
CA PRO A 8 42.53 2.39 -49.60
C PRO A 8 42.29 3.27 -48.34
N PRO A 9 42.98 4.43 -48.22
CA PRO A 9 42.92 5.26 -47.00
C PRO A 9 41.55 5.75 -46.60
N SER A 10 40.59 5.80 -47.53
CA SER A 10 39.18 6.16 -47.26
C SER A 10 38.41 5.13 -46.43
N THR A 11 38.74 3.83 -46.52
CA THR A 11 38.12 2.76 -45.71
C THR A 11 38.64 2.78 -44.28
N GLN A 12 39.94 3.02 -44.06
CA GLN A 12 40.52 3.11 -42.71
C GLN A 12 40.00 4.32 -41.92
N LEU A 13 39.76 5.46 -42.55
CA LEU A 13 39.18 6.65 -41.91
C LEU A 13 37.71 6.43 -41.52
N ARG A 14 36.96 5.72 -42.36
CA ARG A 14 35.56 5.38 -42.11
C ARG A 14 35.42 4.42 -40.97
N ASP A 15 36.28 3.44 -40.84
CA ASP A 15 36.27 2.45 -39.77
C ASP A 15 36.71 3.06 -38.41
N ARG A 16 37.71 3.96 -38.41
CA ARG A 16 38.09 4.73 -37.22
C ARG A 16 36.94 5.61 -36.71
N GLY A 17 36.14 6.20 -37.58
CA GLY A 17 34.94 7.00 -37.21
C GLY A 17 33.85 6.16 -36.53
N ARG A 18 33.59 4.96 -37.08
CA ARG A 18 32.61 4.03 -36.51
C ARG A 18 33.03 3.50 -35.16
N ILE A 19 34.30 3.17 -34.98
CA ILE A 19 34.84 2.72 -33.68
C ILE A 19 34.72 3.82 -32.63
N LYS A 20 35.07 5.07 -32.97
CA LYS A 20 34.93 6.21 -32.06
C LYS A 20 33.47 6.41 -31.62
N LEU A 21 32.52 6.30 -32.56
CA LEU A 21 31.10 6.44 -32.28
C LEU A 21 30.58 5.32 -31.36
N ALA A 22 31.01 4.08 -31.62
CA ALA A 22 30.63 2.92 -30.77
C ALA A 22 31.19 3.05 -29.36
N ILE A 23 32.45 3.51 -29.21
CA ILE A 23 33.07 3.78 -27.91
C ILE A 23 32.33 4.91 -27.19
N ALA A 24 32.00 6.00 -27.86
CA ALA A 24 31.25 7.13 -27.29
C ALA A 24 29.85 6.66 -26.79
N GLY A 25 29.17 5.85 -27.58
CA GLY A 25 27.89 5.23 -27.18
C GLY A 25 28.01 4.32 -25.95
N LEU A 26 29.06 3.50 -25.90
CA LEU A 26 29.36 2.64 -24.74
C LEU A 26 29.61 3.48 -23.48
N VAL A 27 30.45 4.51 -23.57
CA VAL A 27 30.74 5.41 -22.44
C VAL A 27 29.46 6.10 -21.96
N ALA A 28 28.64 6.64 -22.89
CA ALA A 28 27.38 7.28 -22.55
C ALA A 28 26.41 6.31 -21.84
N THR A 29 26.33 5.05 -22.32
CA THR A 29 25.49 4.01 -21.71
C THR A 29 25.98 3.64 -20.31
N VAL A 30 27.29 3.53 -20.10
CA VAL A 30 27.88 3.27 -18.78
C VAL A 30 27.58 4.43 -17.82
N LEU A 31 27.73 5.68 -18.27
CA LEU A 31 27.41 6.86 -17.46
C LEU A 31 25.91 6.90 -17.11
N LEU A 32 25.04 6.51 -18.05
CA LEU A 32 23.60 6.41 -17.79
C LEU A 32 23.30 5.35 -16.71
N TRP A 33 23.91 4.18 -16.79
CA TRP A 33 23.76 3.15 -15.75
C TRP A 33 24.28 3.60 -14.39
N ILE A 34 25.42 4.28 -14.35
CA ILE A 34 25.96 4.87 -13.11
C ILE A 34 24.94 5.87 -12.53
N SER A 35 24.35 6.74 -13.36
CA SER A 35 23.35 7.71 -12.90
C SER A 35 22.12 7.02 -12.35
N VAL A 36 21.60 5.96 -13.01
CA VAL A 36 20.47 5.17 -12.53
C VAL A 36 20.78 4.51 -11.17
N ILE A 37 21.97 3.94 -11.01
CA ILE A 37 22.41 3.34 -9.75
C ILE A 37 22.50 4.40 -8.66
N LEU A 38 23.16 5.54 -8.91
CA LEU A 38 23.31 6.60 -7.92
C LEU A 38 21.96 7.20 -7.49
N MET A 39 21.03 7.37 -8.41
CA MET A 39 19.67 7.82 -8.07
C MET A 39 18.88 6.75 -7.29
N SER A 40 19.07 5.48 -7.63
CA SER A 40 18.40 4.37 -6.91
C SER A 40 18.92 4.21 -5.49
N HIS A 41 20.17 4.59 -5.22
CA HIS A 41 20.76 4.60 -3.89
C HIS A 41 20.68 5.97 -3.18
N GLU A 42 19.94 6.92 -3.75
CA GLU A 42 19.72 8.27 -3.18
C GLU A 42 20.99 9.12 -3.06
N TYR A 43 22.06 8.78 -3.78
CA TYR A 43 23.25 9.64 -3.86
C TYR A 43 23.03 10.85 -4.78
N LEU A 44 22.06 10.77 -5.69
CA LEU A 44 21.63 11.88 -6.55
C LEU A 44 20.13 12.13 -6.35
N PRO A 45 19.69 13.41 -6.37
CA PRO A 45 18.29 13.75 -6.30
C PRO A 45 17.53 13.23 -7.54
N GLY A 46 16.41 12.56 -7.33
CA GLY A 46 15.54 12.08 -8.40
C GLY A 46 14.26 11.47 -7.86
N SER A 47 13.19 11.59 -8.65
CA SER A 47 11.95 10.89 -8.33
C SER A 47 12.03 9.43 -8.79
N ILE A 48 11.26 8.54 -8.17
CA ILE A 48 11.15 7.13 -8.58
C ILE A 48 10.69 7.00 -10.05
N VAL A 49 9.85 7.93 -10.51
CA VAL A 49 9.38 7.97 -11.90
C VAL A 49 10.56 8.26 -12.84
N LEU A 50 11.40 9.23 -12.49
CA LEU A 50 12.60 9.58 -13.27
C LEU A 50 13.60 8.42 -13.26
N THR A 51 13.87 7.81 -12.11
CA THR A 51 14.77 6.66 -11.99
C THR A 51 14.31 5.48 -12.85
N ASN A 52 13.01 5.16 -12.84
CA ASN A 52 12.45 4.09 -13.66
C ASN A 52 12.48 4.43 -15.17
N ALA A 53 12.26 5.69 -15.55
CA ALA A 53 12.39 6.12 -16.93
C ALA A 53 13.84 6.01 -17.43
N LEU A 54 14.81 6.45 -16.64
CA LEU A 54 16.23 6.32 -16.95
C LEU A 54 16.67 4.85 -17.03
N PHE A 55 16.15 3.99 -16.18
CA PHE A 55 16.40 2.54 -16.25
C PHE A 55 15.91 1.96 -17.60
N GLY A 56 14.70 2.32 -18.04
CA GLY A 56 14.20 1.91 -19.36
C GLY A 56 15.08 2.42 -20.50
N ILE A 57 15.51 3.69 -20.44
CA ILE A 57 16.42 4.28 -21.44
C ILE A 57 17.77 3.54 -21.42
N ALA A 58 18.31 3.19 -20.26
CA ALA A 58 19.56 2.45 -20.12
C ALA A 58 19.49 1.06 -20.78
N LEU A 59 18.38 0.34 -20.62
CA LEU A 59 18.15 -0.94 -21.30
C LEU A 59 18.16 -0.79 -22.83
N VAL A 60 17.42 0.18 -23.36
CA VAL A 60 17.37 0.46 -24.81
C VAL A 60 18.75 0.89 -25.33
N ALA A 61 19.44 1.75 -24.60
CA ALA A 61 20.80 2.19 -24.96
C ALA A 61 21.78 1.01 -24.99
N THR A 62 21.71 0.11 -24.00
CA THR A 62 22.52 -1.11 -23.96
C THR A 62 22.27 -1.98 -25.19
N TYR A 63 20.99 -2.21 -25.55
CA TYR A 63 20.61 -2.94 -26.75
C TYR A 63 21.21 -2.31 -28.03
N CYS A 64 21.07 -0.99 -28.18
CA CYS A 64 21.60 -0.25 -29.34
C CYS A 64 23.14 -0.33 -29.40
N VAL A 65 23.83 -0.23 -28.26
CA VAL A 65 25.30 -0.32 -28.19
C VAL A 65 25.77 -1.73 -28.55
N CYS A 66 25.12 -2.78 -28.05
CA CYS A 66 25.46 -4.16 -28.41
C CYS A 66 25.37 -4.40 -29.93
N TRP A 67 24.30 -3.94 -30.60
CA TRP A 67 24.19 -4.03 -32.04
C TRP A 67 25.18 -3.17 -32.78
N SER A 68 25.48 -1.96 -32.28
CA SER A 68 26.49 -1.07 -32.87
C SER A 68 27.90 -1.69 -32.84
N LEU A 69 28.27 -2.30 -31.70
CA LEU A 69 29.53 -3.03 -31.57
C LEU A 69 29.58 -4.25 -32.51
N ALA A 70 28.49 -5.01 -32.58
CA ALA A 70 28.40 -6.13 -33.52
C ALA A 70 28.56 -5.70 -34.99
N LEU A 71 28.01 -4.54 -35.36
CA LEU A 71 28.16 -3.94 -36.70
C LEU A 71 29.61 -3.51 -36.98
N VAL A 72 30.30 -2.96 -35.97
CA VAL A 72 31.71 -2.53 -36.10
C VAL A 72 32.66 -3.71 -36.31
N VAL A 73 32.43 -4.80 -35.56
CA VAL A 73 33.27 -6.02 -35.59
C VAL A 73 32.96 -6.92 -36.78
N SER A 74 31.79 -6.77 -37.40
CA SER A 74 31.34 -7.64 -38.49
C SER A 74 32.05 -7.39 -39.81
N ASN A 75 32.45 -8.49 -40.46
CA ASN A 75 32.97 -8.48 -41.83
C ASN A 75 31.85 -8.19 -42.88
N SER A 76 30.58 -8.27 -42.47
CA SER A 76 29.41 -8.03 -43.33
C SER A 76 28.41 -7.07 -42.66
N PRO A 77 28.69 -5.77 -42.58
CA PRO A 77 27.85 -4.79 -41.88
C PRO A 77 26.38 -4.77 -42.37
N ARG A 78 26.17 -4.95 -43.68
CA ARG A 78 24.81 -5.05 -44.24
C ARG A 78 24.01 -6.23 -43.69
N LEU A 79 24.63 -7.40 -43.62
CA LEU A 79 23.98 -8.61 -43.08
C LEU A 79 23.66 -8.44 -41.59
N MET A 80 24.57 -7.85 -40.83
CA MET A 80 24.33 -7.56 -39.40
C MET A 80 23.23 -6.56 -39.19
N PHE A 81 23.17 -5.48 -40.02
CA PHE A 81 22.07 -4.53 -39.97
C PHE A 81 20.72 -5.19 -40.26
N MET A 82 20.65 -6.04 -41.32
CA MET A 82 19.44 -6.79 -41.64
C MET A 82 19.01 -7.72 -40.49
N ARG A 83 19.97 -8.39 -39.84
CA ARG A 83 19.68 -9.23 -38.65
C ARG A 83 19.18 -8.40 -37.48
N ALA A 84 19.81 -7.25 -37.19
CA ALA A 84 19.35 -6.36 -36.13
C ALA A 84 17.92 -5.87 -36.39
N LEU A 85 17.65 -5.43 -37.64
CA LEU A 85 16.30 -4.99 -38.03
C LEU A 85 15.28 -6.12 -37.90
N ALA A 86 15.60 -7.30 -38.45
CA ALA A 86 14.70 -8.46 -38.37
C ALA A 86 14.41 -8.87 -36.90
N THR A 87 15.44 -8.91 -36.04
CA THR A 87 15.26 -9.21 -34.61
C THR A 87 14.39 -8.16 -33.93
N THR A 88 14.61 -6.89 -34.18
CA THR A 88 13.80 -5.81 -33.62
C THR A 88 12.33 -5.91 -34.06
N LEU A 89 12.09 -6.20 -35.36
CA LEU A 89 10.73 -6.36 -35.86
C LEU A 89 10.03 -7.59 -35.25
N VAL A 90 10.74 -8.71 -35.09
CA VAL A 90 10.18 -9.91 -34.44
C VAL A 90 9.85 -9.62 -32.99
N VAL A 91 10.73 -8.99 -32.23
CA VAL A 91 10.48 -8.59 -30.82
C VAL A 91 9.27 -7.65 -30.74
N ALA A 92 9.22 -6.62 -31.57
CA ALA A 92 8.09 -5.69 -31.62
C ALA A 92 6.77 -6.40 -31.93
N MET A 93 6.77 -7.34 -32.87
CA MET A 93 5.59 -8.13 -33.21
C MET A 93 5.16 -9.06 -32.07
N CYS A 94 6.10 -9.72 -31.40
CA CYS A 94 5.81 -10.53 -30.21
C CYS A 94 5.20 -9.68 -29.08
N LEU A 95 5.75 -8.50 -28.81
CA LEU A 95 5.20 -7.58 -27.82
C LEU A 95 3.79 -7.13 -28.21
N LEU A 96 3.55 -6.80 -29.48
CA LEU A 96 2.22 -6.43 -29.96
C LEU A 96 1.19 -7.55 -29.77
N VAL A 97 1.56 -8.79 -30.09
CA VAL A 97 0.69 -9.97 -29.89
C VAL A 97 0.32 -10.14 -28.41
N LEU A 98 1.24 -9.85 -27.48
CA LEU A 98 0.99 -9.92 -26.04
C LEU A 98 0.19 -8.70 -25.51
N GLU A 99 0.29 -7.53 -26.16
CA GLU A 99 -0.47 -6.34 -25.76
C GLU A 99 -1.93 -6.36 -26.24
N VAL A 100 -2.22 -6.90 -27.42
CA VAL A 100 -3.58 -6.91 -27.99
C VAL A 100 -4.62 -7.51 -27.04
N PRO A 101 -4.41 -8.65 -26.36
CA PRO A 101 -5.37 -9.17 -25.38
C PRO A 101 -5.61 -8.23 -24.21
N ALA A 102 -4.60 -7.48 -23.74
CA ALA A 102 -4.75 -6.50 -22.69
C ALA A 102 -5.57 -5.27 -23.14
N MET A 103 -5.35 -4.81 -24.38
CA MET A 103 -6.11 -3.71 -24.98
C MET A 103 -7.58 -4.08 -25.18
N LEU A 104 -7.85 -5.35 -25.53
CA LEU A 104 -9.21 -5.88 -25.73
C LEU A 104 -9.91 -6.32 -24.42
N ASN A 105 -9.33 -6.08 -23.26
CA ASN A 105 -9.86 -6.53 -21.95
C ASN A 105 -9.96 -8.06 -21.77
N LEU A 106 -9.27 -8.83 -22.58
CA LEU A 106 -9.29 -10.29 -22.52
C LEU A 106 -8.31 -10.85 -21.49
N VAL A 107 -7.20 -10.14 -21.26
CA VAL A 107 -6.15 -10.54 -20.31
C VAL A 107 -5.71 -9.34 -19.46
N ASP A 108 -5.61 -9.54 -18.16
CA ASP A 108 -4.92 -8.63 -17.24
C ASP A 108 -3.55 -9.24 -16.90
N TRP A 109 -2.51 -8.76 -17.57
CA TRP A 109 -1.15 -9.24 -17.33
C TRP A 109 -0.63 -8.92 -15.93
N ASN A 110 -1.13 -7.88 -15.30
CA ASN A 110 -0.77 -7.59 -13.90
C ASN A 110 -1.22 -8.73 -12.97
N VAL A 111 -2.48 -9.17 -13.12
CA VAL A 111 -3.02 -10.27 -12.34
C VAL A 111 -2.32 -11.59 -12.66
N LEU A 112 -2.14 -11.87 -13.95
CA LEU A 112 -1.50 -13.12 -14.38
C LEU A 112 -0.04 -13.21 -13.91
N MET A 113 0.75 -12.16 -14.08
CA MET A 113 2.15 -12.12 -13.65
C MET A 113 2.28 -12.19 -12.13
N ARG A 114 1.38 -11.53 -11.39
CA ARG A 114 1.34 -11.70 -9.94
C ARG A 114 1.14 -13.16 -9.54
N ARG A 115 0.23 -13.88 -10.18
CA ARG A 115 0.00 -15.31 -9.93
C ARG A 115 1.21 -16.17 -10.29
N LEU A 116 1.92 -15.82 -11.37
CA LEU A 116 3.08 -16.60 -11.85
C LEU A 116 4.35 -16.35 -11.03
N PHE A 117 4.56 -15.12 -10.58
CA PHE A 117 5.82 -14.69 -9.96
C PHE A 117 5.71 -14.33 -8.47
N SER A 118 4.49 -14.22 -7.94
CA SER A 118 4.24 -14.04 -6.53
C SER A 118 3.43 -15.23 -6.02
N GLU A 119 4.04 -16.05 -5.18
CA GLU A 119 3.33 -17.10 -4.46
C GLU A 119 2.29 -16.44 -3.54
N GLY A 120 1.02 -16.77 -3.70
CA GLY A 120 -0.07 -16.30 -2.86
C GLY A 120 -1.31 -15.91 -3.68
N GLU A 121 -2.47 -16.25 -3.16
CA GLU A 121 -3.75 -15.90 -3.76
C GLU A 121 -3.98 -14.39 -3.72
N ASP A 122 -4.62 -13.87 -4.78
CA ASP A 122 -4.94 -12.45 -4.88
C ASP A 122 -6.06 -12.11 -3.88
N TYR A 123 -5.72 -11.42 -2.80
CA TYR A 123 -6.66 -10.90 -1.81
C TYR A 123 -7.83 -10.12 -2.42
N GLN A 124 -7.64 -9.47 -3.58
CA GLN A 124 -8.70 -8.77 -4.30
C GLN A 124 -9.81 -9.71 -4.77
N THR A 125 -9.58 -11.01 -4.83
CA THR A 125 -10.62 -12.00 -5.17
C THR A 125 -11.54 -12.34 -3.99
N ALA A 126 -11.20 -11.90 -2.78
CA ALA A 126 -11.93 -12.19 -1.55
C ALA A 126 -13.14 -11.28 -1.29
N PHE A 127 -13.60 -10.52 -2.29
CA PHE A 127 -14.76 -9.63 -2.20
C PHE A 127 -15.86 -10.03 -3.19
N ILE A 128 -17.09 -9.80 -2.77
CA ILE A 128 -18.29 -9.82 -3.62
C ILE A 128 -18.91 -8.43 -3.69
N ALA A 129 -19.59 -8.14 -4.78
CA ALA A 129 -20.32 -6.89 -4.94
C ALA A 129 -21.53 -6.83 -3.98
N ASP A 130 -21.75 -5.67 -3.39
CA ASP A 130 -22.88 -5.37 -2.55
C ASP A 130 -23.56 -4.07 -3.00
N LYS A 131 -24.90 -4.04 -3.01
CA LYS A 131 -25.68 -2.89 -3.52
C LYS A 131 -25.69 -1.71 -2.54
N GLU A 132 -25.55 -1.98 -1.26
CA GLU A 132 -25.63 -0.96 -0.20
C GLU A 132 -24.25 -0.50 0.25
N LEU A 133 -23.27 -1.43 0.25
CA LEU A 133 -21.92 -1.22 0.76
C LEU A 133 -20.86 -1.20 -0.36
N ALA A 134 -21.25 -1.25 -1.63
CA ALA A 134 -20.41 -1.43 -2.79
C ALA A 134 -19.77 -2.83 -2.87
N PHE A 135 -19.24 -3.34 -1.79
CA PHE A 135 -18.62 -4.67 -1.70
C PHE A 135 -18.67 -5.20 -0.26
N ARG A 136 -18.56 -6.53 -0.13
CA ARG A 136 -18.37 -7.27 1.14
C ARG A 136 -17.31 -8.35 0.96
N ARG A 137 -16.82 -8.89 2.05
CA ARG A 137 -16.04 -10.14 2.00
C ARG A 137 -16.94 -11.32 1.64
N ILE A 138 -16.32 -12.35 1.05
CA ILE A 138 -17.02 -13.62 0.75
C ILE A 138 -17.39 -14.29 2.06
N PRO A 139 -18.70 -14.57 2.32
CA PRO A 139 -19.13 -15.27 3.52
C PRO A 139 -18.51 -16.67 3.63
N ASN A 140 -18.28 -17.12 4.86
CA ASN A 140 -17.74 -18.45 5.19
C ASN A 140 -16.39 -18.77 4.50
N MET A 141 -15.62 -17.76 4.17
CA MET A 141 -14.32 -17.96 3.54
C MET A 141 -13.26 -18.25 4.59
N HIS A 142 -12.48 -19.30 4.35
CA HIS A 142 -11.24 -19.58 5.07
C HIS A 142 -10.09 -19.46 4.08
N TRP A 143 -9.11 -18.67 4.42
CA TRP A 143 -8.01 -18.39 3.54
C TRP A 143 -6.71 -18.36 4.33
N SER A 144 -5.67 -19.03 3.83
CA SER A 144 -4.34 -19.02 4.40
C SER A 144 -3.37 -18.62 3.31
N ALA A 145 -2.75 -17.44 3.44
CA ALA A 145 -1.85 -16.92 2.43
C ALA A 145 -0.83 -15.95 3.02
N GLN A 146 0.14 -15.62 2.20
CA GLN A 146 1.08 -14.53 2.45
C GLN A 146 0.56 -13.28 1.72
N PRO A 147 -0.24 -12.42 2.35
CA PRO A 147 -0.70 -11.21 1.69
C PRO A 147 0.51 -10.33 1.36
N ALA A 148 0.50 -9.75 0.18
CA ALA A 148 1.45 -8.70 -0.12
C ALA A 148 1.09 -7.47 0.70
N SER A 149 2.10 -6.85 1.32
CA SER A 149 1.92 -5.58 2.00
C SER A 149 1.49 -4.49 1.02
N ASP A 150 0.77 -3.49 1.50
CA ASP A 150 0.40 -2.32 0.72
C ASP A 150 1.64 -1.56 0.20
N ILE A 151 2.68 -1.43 1.03
CA ILE A 151 3.96 -0.84 0.67
C ILE A 151 4.70 -1.70 -0.36
N GLU A 152 4.77 -3.03 -0.15
CA GLU A 152 5.39 -3.94 -1.11
C GLU A 152 4.69 -3.87 -2.48
N GLN A 153 3.36 -3.78 -2.48
CA GLN A 153 2.59 -3.64 -3.72
C GLN A 153 2.81 -2.29 -4.40
N ALA A 154 2.79 -1.20 -3.65
CA ALA A 154 2.94 0.15 -4.19
C ALA A 154 4.33 0.38 -4.81
N TYR A 155 5.37 -0.15 -4.18
CA TYR A 155 6.76 0.09 -4.56
C TYR A 155 7.46 -1.12 -5.18
N TRP A 156 6.73 -2.22 -5.43
CA TRP A 156 7.25 -3.42 -6.08
C TRP A 156 8.42 -4.07 -5.33
N LEU A 157 8.33 -4.07 -4.01
CA LEU A 157 9.32 -4.71 -3.15
C LEU A 157 9.13 -6.25 -3.14
N PRO A 158 10.20 -6.99 -2.89
CA PRO A 158 10.09 -8.41 -2.59
C PRO A 158 9.20 -8.64 -1.37
N ARG A 159 8.47 -9.74 -1.35
CA ARG A 159 7.68 -10.13 -0.19
C ARG A 159 8.58 -10.45 0.99
N THR A 160 8.19 -9.96 2.15
CA THR A 160 8.97 -10.15 3.39
C THR A 160 8.28 -11.05 4.41
N LEU A 161 6.98 -11.30 4.28
CA LEU A 161 6.29 -12.27 5.12
C LEU A 161 6.78 -13.69 4.83
N ALA A 162 7.42 -14.30 5.83
CA ALA A 162 7.94 -15.66 5.73
C ALA A 162 6.86 -16.74 5.97
N THR A 163 5.79 -16.40 6.68
CA THR A 163 4.73 -17.35 7.09
C THR A 163 3.37 -16.88 6.59
N PRO A 164 2.51 -17.82 6.12
CA PRO A 164 1.13 -17.51 5.81
C PRO A 164 0.39 -17.00 7.05
N ILE A 165 -0.54 -16.09 6.86
CA ILE A 165 -1.51 -15.66 7.86
C ILE A 165 -2.89 -16.23 7.52
N ASN A 166 -3.69 -16.47 8.55
CA ASN A 166 -4.99 -17.09 8.41
C ASN A 166 -6.09 -16.04 8.51
N PHE A 167 -7.05 -16.11 7.59
CA PHE A 167 -8.24 -15.28 7.56
C PHE A 167 -9.47 -16.17 7.59
N THR A 168 -10.31 -15.96 8.59
CA THR A 168 -11.59 -16.65 8.74
C THR A 168 -12.71 -15.63 8.76
N TYR A 169 -13.65 -15.76 7.82
CA TYR A 169 -14.82 -14.90 7.72
C TYR A 169 -16.07 -15.71 8.06
N ASP A 170 -16.92 -15.10 8.88
CA ASP A 170 -18.20 -15.68 9.26
C ASP A 170 -19.24 -15.69 8.12
N HIS A 171 -20.45 -16.14 8.37
CA HIS A 171 -21.50 -16.19 7.35
C HIS A 171 -21.99 -14.80 6.88
N TRP A 172 -21.62 -13.72 7.58
CA TRP A 172 -21.88 -12.34 7.18
C TRP A 172 -20.75 -11.72 6.36
N GLY A 173 -19.59 -12.41 6.29
CA GLY A 173 -18.39 -11.91 5.65
C GLY A 173 -17.57 -10.99 6.54
N TYR A 174 -17.73 -11.05 7.86
CA TYR A 174 -16.87 -10.35 8.80
C TYR A 174 -15.83 -11.30 9.40
N ARG A 175 -14.67 -10.75 9.75
CA ARG A 175 -13.53 -11.54 10.23
C ARG A 175 -13.71 -11.96 11.69
N ASN A 176 -14.45 -13.04 11.90
CA ASN A 176 -14.75 -13.63 13.18
C ASN A 176 -14.48 -15.13 13.17
N LEU A 177 -13.81 -15.64 14.22
CA LEU A 177 -13.58 -17.08 14.43
C LEU A 177 -14.85 -17.83 14.85
N LYS A 178 -15.83 -17.13 15.35
CA LYS A 178 -17.12 -17.67 15.80
C LYS A 178 -18.24 -16.88 15.17
N GLU A 179 -19.37 -17.57 14.96
CA GLU A 179 -20.58 -16.91 14.51
C GLU A 179 -21.00 -15.77 15.46
N MET A 180 -21.27 -14.63 14.86
CA MET A 180 -21.68 -13.42 15.57
C MET A 180 -23.16 -13.52 15.96
N GLN A 181 -23.47 -14.22 17.04
CA GLN A 181 -24.86 -14.32 17.55
C GLN A 181 -25.21 -13.14 18.46
N GLN A 182 -24.42 -12.94 19.50
CA GLN A 182 -24.52 -11.80 20.42
C GLN A 182 -23.10 -11.40 20.83
N ALA A 183 -22.81 -10.12 20.79
CA ALA A 183 -21.54 -9.59 21.25
C ALA A 183 -21.79 -8.34 22.09
N ASN A 184 -21.30 -8.33 23.32
CA ASN A 184 -21.40 -7.15 24.18
C ASN A 184 -20.58 -5.96 23.63
N ILE A 185 -19.49 -6.26 22.94
CA ILE A 185 -18.59 -5.27 22.35
C ILE A 185 -18.50 -5.55 20.85
N VAL A 186 -18.68 -4.52 20.06
CA VAL A 186 -18.55 -4.55 18.59
C VAL A 186 -17.51 -3.53 18.17
N LEU A 187 -16.56 -3.92 17.34
CA LEU A 187 -15.60 -3.03 16.70
C LEU A 187 -16.02 -2.79 15.25
N ILE A 188 -16.06 -1.53 14.84
CA ILE A 188 -16.37 -1.09 13.46
C ILE A 188 -15.18 -0.27 12.96
N GLY A 189 -14.81 -0.44 11.70
CA GLY A 189 -13.72 0.28 11.06
C GLY A 189 -13.32 -0.34 9.73
N ASP A 190 -12.18 0.07 9.25
CA ASP A 190 -11.57 -0.35 8.00
C ASP A 190 -10.66 -1.59 8.16
N SER A 191 -9.56 -1.61 7.41
CA SER A 191 -8.52 -2.64 7.43
C SER A 191 -7.81 -2.79 8.78
N TYR A 192 -7.77 -1.75 9.60
CA TYR A 192 -7.18 -1.80 10.94
C TYR A 192 -8.02 -2.63 11.90
N VAL A 193 -9.33 -2.51 11.83
CA VAL A 193 -10.25 -3.33 12.62
C VAL A 193 -10.35 -4.73 12.04
N GLU A 194 -10.45 -4.88 10.72
CA GLU A 194 -10.40 -6.20 10.08
C GLU A 194 -9.13 -6.96 10.47
N GLY A 195 -8.04 -6.25 10.76
CA GLY A 195 -6.76 -6.85 11.13
C GLY A 195 -5.99 -7.33 9.91
N TRP A 196 -5.95 -6.50 8.86
CA TRP A 196 -5.12 -6.77 7.69
C TRP A 196 -3.67 -6.99 8.13
N TYR A 197 -2.97 -7.95 7.58
CA TYR A 197 -1.56 -8.24 7.83
C TYR A 197 -1.24 -9.04 9.13
N VAL A 198 -2.24 -9.55 9.84
CA VAL A 198 -2.08 -10.43 11.02
C VAL A 198 -3.02 -11.63 10.94
N SER A 199 -2.72 -12.72 11.64
CA SER A 199 -3.60 -13.88 11.73
C SER A 199 -4.84 -13.60 12.60
N ASP A 200 -5.85 -14.43 12.49
CA ASP A 200 -7.16 -14.26 13.15
C ASP A 200 -7.05 -14.00 14.66
N GLU A 201 -6.18 -14.74 15.34
CA GLU A 201 -5.99 -14.64 16.79
C GLU A 201 -5.25 -13.35 17.18
N GLN A 202 -4.62 -12.69 16.23
CA GLN A 202 -3.78 -11.51 16.43
C GLN A 202 -4.52 -10.19 16.15
N THR A 203 -5.78 -10.25 15.69
CA THR A 203 -6.60 -9.04 15.47
C THR A 203 -6.93 -8.36 16.80
N VAL A 204 -7.20 -7.05 16.77
CA VAL A 204 -7.62 -6.30 17.97
C VAL A 204 -8.81 -6.98 18.63
N ALA A 205 -9.81 -7.39 17.84
CA ALA A 205 -11.02 -8.03 18.37
C ALA A 205 -10.72 -9.35 19.09
N SER A 206 -9.90 -10.21 18.48
CA SER A 206 -9.52 -11.50 19.09
C SER A 206 -8.71 -11.30 20.36
N GLN A 207 -7.72 -10.41 20.34
CA GLN A 207 -6.88 -10.14 21.51
C GLN A 207 -7.66 -9.46 22.64
N LEU A 208 -8.54 -8.50 22.32
CA LEU A 208 -9.43 -7.89 23.31
C LEU A 208 -10.39 -8.93 23.91
N GLY A 209 -10.98 -9.77 23.06
CA GLY A 209 -11.86 -10.84 23.50
C GLY A 209 -11.17 -11.83 24.45
N HIS A 210 -9.92 -12.18 24.16
CA HIS A 210 -9.10 -13.03 25.04
C HIS A 210 -8.85 -12.36 26.41
N ARG A 211 -8.49 -11.06 26.42
CA ARG A 211 -8.26 -10.29 27.65
C ARG A 211 -9.52 -10.18 28.52
N LEU A 212 -10.67 -10.00 27.88
CA LEU A 212 -11.95 -9.81 28.56
C LEU A 212 -12.64 -11.13 28.90
N GLY A 213 -12.17 -12.27 28.39
CA GLY A 213 -12.82 -13.56 28.53
C GLY A 213 -14.21 -13.63 27.88
N GLN A 214 -14.46 -12.83 26.83
CA GLN A 214 -15.74 -12.79 26.12
C GLN A 214 -15.53 -12.60 24.61
N PHE A 215 -16.56 -12.89 23.82
CA PHE A 215 -16.51 -12.63 22.39
C PHE A 215 -16.65 -11.13 22.10
N VAL A 216 -15.73 -10.62 21.29
CA VAL A 216 -15.75 -9.26 20.71
C VAL A 216 -15.97 -9.40 19.22
N ALA A 217 -17.03 -8.80 18.69
CA ALA A 217 -17.35 -8.88 17.28
C ALA A 217 -16.49 -7.91 16.48
N ASN A 218 -15.85 -8.40 15.42
CA ASN A 218 -15.12 -7.64 14.44
C ASN A 218 -16.03 -7.37 13.24
N LEU A 219 -16.37 -6.13 12.99
CA LEU A 219 -17.11 -5.66 11.80
C LEU A 219 -16.24 -4.77 10.88
N GLY A 220 -14.93 -4.87 11.00
CA GLY A 220 -14.00 -4.17 10.11
C GLY A 220 -13.98 -4.80 8.71
N VAL A 221 -13.87 -3.94 7.70
CA VAL A 221 -13.69 -4.35 6.30
C VAL A 221 -12.73 -3.41 5.60
N ALA A 222 -11.63 -3.93 5.09
CA ALA A 222 -10.61 -3.14 4.42
C ALA A 222 -11.19 -2.32 3.25
N GLY A 223 -10.87 -1.02 3.22
CA GLY A 223 -11.32 -0.09 2.21
C GLY A 223 -12.72 0.48 2.44
N TYR A 224 -13.31 0.26 3.61
CA TYR A 224 -14.48 1.03 4.02
C TYR A 224 -14.04 2.39 4.56
N GLY A 225 -14.79 3.43 4.19
CA GLY A 225 -14.75 4.73 4.86
C GLY A 225 -15.90 4.87 5.86
N THR A 226 -15.90 6.00 6.56
CA THR A 226 -16.84 6.28 7.65
C THR A 226 -18.32 6.15 7.23
N MET A 227 -18.66 6.48 5.98
CA MET A 227 -20.03 6.35 5.47
C MET A 227 -20.48 4.89 5.31
N GLN A 228 -19.58 3.99 4.87
CA GLN A 228 -19.88 2.56 4.78
C GLN A 228 -19.96 1.94 6.19
N GLU A 229 -19.05 2.33 7.07
CA GLU A 229 -19.03 1.91 8.47
C GLU A 229 -20.31 2.34 9.22
N PHE A 230 -20.83 3.53 8.94
CA PHE A 230 -22.14 3.96 9.45
C PHE A 230 -23.29 3.06 8.97
N ARG A 231 -23.24 2.60 7.71
CA ARG A 231 -24.24 1.63 7.23
C ARG A 231 -24.12 0.31 7.96
N VAL A 232 -22.88 -0.20 8.15
CA VAL A 232 -22.60 -1.40 8.97
C VAL A 232 -23.09 -1.22 10.41
N LEU A 233 -22.89 -0.05 11.01
CA LEU A 233 -23.41 0.27 12.33
C LEU A 233 -24.92 0.06 12.39
N LYS A 234 -25.66 0.57 11.41
CA LYS A 234 -27.13 0.50 11.38
C LYS A 234 -27.65 -0.90 11.02
N SER A 235 -27.10 -1.51 9.98
CA SER A 235 -27.63 -2.77 9.44
C SER A 235 -27.19 -4.00 10.23
N ASP A 236 -25.96 -3.97 10.75
CA ASP A 236 -25.33 -5.18 11.30
C ASP A 236 -25.05 -5.03 12.81
N ALA A 237 -24.37 -3.95 13.25
CA ALA A 237 -23.96 -3.82 14.65
C ALA A 237 -25.14 -3.64 15.60
N LEU A 238 -26.04 -2.68 15.35
CA LEU A 238 -27.18 -2.40 16.24
C LEU A 238 -28.17 -3.55 16.35
N THR A 239 -28.26 -4.39 15.30
CA THR A 239 -29.13 -5.59 15.33
C THR A 239 -28.68 -6.62 16.36
N LYS A 240 -27.39 -6.62 16.74
CA LYS A 240 -26.80 -7.51 17.75
C LYS A 240 -27.04 -7.03 19.19
N LYS A 241 -27.60 -5.84 19.37
CA LYS A 241 -27.85 -5.19 20.66
C LYS A 241 -26.61 -5.20 21.57
N PRO A 242 -25.46 -4.71 21.09
CA PRO A 242 -24.25 -4.65 21.90
C PRO A 242 -24.44 -3.66 23.07
N GLN A 243 -23.61 -3.78 24.09
CA GLN A 243 -23.51 -2.77 25.14
C GLN A 243 -22.66 -1.58 24.66
N VAL A 244 -21.59 -1.89 23.92
CA VAL A 244 -20.60 -0.90 23.46
C VAL A 244 -20.25 -1.13 21.99
N ILE A 245 -20.23 -0.04 21.21
CA ILE A 245 -19.63 0.00 19.88
C ILE A 245 -18.36 0.87 19.97
N ALA A 246 -17.21 0.32 19.56
CA ALA A 246 -16.00 1.08 19.32
C ALA A 246 -15.85 1.29 17.81
N TRP A 247 -15.92 2.56 17.38
CA TRP A 247 -15.86 2.95 15.99
C TRP A 247 -14.54 3.64 15.69
N PHE A 248 -13.74 2.99 14.85
CA PHE A 248 -12.39 3.42 14.50
C PHE A 248 -12.41 4.35 13.29
N PHE A 249 -11.66 5.41 13.37
CA PHE A 249 -11.43 6.36 12.30
C PHE A 249 -9.93 6.39 11.97
N PHE A 250 -9.57 5.99 10.77
CA PHE A 250 -8.18 6.04 10.32
C PHE A 250 -7.89 7.32 9.56
N GLU A 251 -6.93 8.10 10.06
CA GLU A 251 -6.57 9.39 9.46
C GLU A 251 -6.00 9.28 8.03
N GLY A 252 -5.57 8.08 7.59
CA GLY A 252 -4.86 7.91 6.33
C GLY A 252 -5.75 7.89 5.10
N ASN A 253 -6.93 7.27 5.17
CA ASN A 253 -7.78 7.07 3.98
C ASN A 253 -9.29 7.25 4.20
N ASP A 254 -9.83 7.22 5.41
CA ASP A 254 -11.28 7.28 5.63
C ASP A 254 -11.96 8.48 4.93
N LEU A 255 -11.30 9.64 4.96
CA LEU A 255 -11.79 10.84 4.27
C LEU A 255 -11.89 10.68 2.74
N TYR A 256 -11.04 9.83 2.16
CA TYR A 256 -10.99 9.59 0.71
C TYR A 256 -11.84 8.38 0.30
N ASP A 257 -11.94 7.38 1.17
CA ASP A 257 -12.79 6.21 0.95
C ASP A 257 -14.28 6.61 0.97
N ASP A 258 -14.65 7.58 1.80
CA ASP A 258 -15.97 8.20 1.78
C ASP A 258 -16.30 8.85 0.41
N GLU A 259 -15.35 9.58 -0.19
CA GLU A 259 -15.55 10.16 -1.53
C GLU A 259 -15.73 9.08 -2.61
N SER A 260 -14.95 8.02 -2.52
CA SER A 260 -15.06 6.85 -3.41
C SER A 260 -16.43 6.18 -3.28
N PHE A 261 -16.95 6.10 -2.06
CA PHE A 261 -18.27 5.54 -1.79
C PHE A 261 -19.40 6.47 -2.24
N GLU A 262 -19.30 7.79 -2.06
CA GLU A 262 -20.23 8.77 -2.63
C GLU A 262 -20.33 8.62 -4.15
N TYR A 263 -19.19 8.44 -4.82
CA TYR A 263 -19.17 8.18 -6.27
C TYR A 263 -19.91 6.90 -6.64
N PHE A 264 -19.73 5.83 -5.87
CA PHE A 264 -20.49 4.60 -6.06
C PHE A 264 -21.99 4.83 -5.91
N LEU A 265 -22.45 5.52 -4.86
CA LEU A 265 -23.86 5.81 -4.62
C LEU A 265 -24.48 6.67 -5.74
N ALA A 266 -23.73 7.63 -6.27
CA ALA A 266 -24.19 8.49 -7.36
C ALA A 266 -24.28 7.74 -8.71
N ALA A 267 -23.47 6.73 -8.91
CA ALA A 267 -23.44 5.91 -10.12
C ALA A 267 -24.51 4.81 -10.16
N ALA A 268 -25.13 4.44 -9.02
CA ALA A 268 -26.19 3.46 -8.96
C ALA A 268 -27.51 4.08 -9.49
N PRO A 269 -28.19 3.52 -10.51
CA PRO A 269 -28.37 2.11 -10.87
C PRO A 269 -27.77 1.72 -12.24
N ARG A 270 -26.84 2.46 -12.80
CA ARG A 270 -26.37 2.29 -14.20
C ARG A 270 -25.12 1.42 -14.34
N VAL A 271 -24.46 1.12 -13.27
CA VAL A 271 -23.21 0.34 -13.30
C VAL A 271 -23.40 -0.88 -12.42
N GLN A 272 -23.26 -2.08 -12.99
CA GLN A 272 -22.89 -3.23 -12.16
C GLN A 272 -21.67 -2.80 -11.35
N PRO A 273 -21.63 -3.06 -10.03
CA PRO A 273 -20.51 -2.62 -9.24
C PRO A 273 -19.23 -3.28 -9.76
N ALA A 274 -18.59 -2.59 -10.68
CA ALA A 274 -17.21 -2.84 -11.01
C ALA A 274 -16.42 -2.20 -9.86
N TRP A 275 -16.51 -2.79 -8.68
CA TRP A 275 -15.55 -2.51 -7.62
C TRP A 275 -14.12 -2.93 -8.05
N LYS A 276 -13.98 -3.71 -9.10
CA LYS A 276 -12.75 -3.78 -9.89
C LYS A 276 -12.73 -2.52 -10.76
N PRO A 277 -12.04 -1.44 -10.39
CA PRO A 277 -11.85 -0.35 -11.33
C PRO A 277 -11.29 -0.99 -12.59
N GLN A 278 -11.95 -0.76 -13.73
CA GLN A 278 -11.38 -1.21 -15.00
C GLN A 278 -10.01 -0.56 -15.06
N ARG A 279 -8.98 -1.34 -14.73
CA ARG A 279 -7.62 -0.84 -14.79
C ARG A 279 -7.40 -0.28 -16.17
N ALA A 280 -6.91 0.96 -16.24
CA ALA A 280 -6.51 1.53 -17.49
C ALA A 280 -5.68 0.50 -18.27
N TRP A 281 -5.84 0.42 -19.60
CA TRP A 281 -5.13 -0.57 -20.41
C TRP A 281 -3.63 -0.65 -20.06
N MET A 282 -3.01 0.49 -19.71
CA MET A 282 -1.61 0.56 -19.27
C MET A 282 -1.32 -0.28 -18.01
N GLN A 283 -2.25 -0.37 -17.08
CA GLN A 283 -2.07 -1.20 -15.88
C GLN A 283 -2.18 -2.69 -16.19
N ARG A 284 -2.86 -3.05 -17.28
CA ARG A 284 -2.99 -4.44 -17.78
C ARG A 284 -1.91 -4.81 -18.78
N SER A 285 -1.16 -3.84 -19.30
CA SER A 285 -0.15 -3.98 -20.33
C SER A 285 0.87 -5.08 -20.00
N PHE A 286 1.18 -5.95 -20.94
CA PHE A 286 2.26 -6.93 -20.84
C PHE A 286 3.60 -6.23 -20.65
N THR A 287 3.93 -5.29 -21.55
CA THR A 287 5.23 -4.61 -21.59
C THR A 287 5.52 -3.86 -20.29
N LEU A 288 4.54 -3.11 -19.78
CA LEU A 288 4.70 -2.38 -18.52
C LEU A 288 4.88 -3.31 -17.33
N ASN A 289 4.11 -4.39 -17.26
CA ASN A 289 4.25 -5.33 -16.15
C ASN A 289 5.55 -6.14 -16.27
N ALA A 290 5.93 -6.58 -17.46
CA ALA A 290 7.22 -7.24 -17.70
C ALA A 290 8.40 -6.32 -17.32
N PHE A 291 8.33 -5.03 -17.70
CA PHE A 291 9.32 -4.04 -17.29
C PHE A 291 9.39 -3.88 -15.77
N ARG A 292 8.26 -3.84 -15.09
CA ARG A 292 8.19 -3.75 -13.62
C ARG A 292 8.83 -4.97 -12.96
N TYR A 293 8.52 -6.19 -13.43
CA TYR A 293 9.14 -7.40 -12.90
C TYR A 293 10.64 -7.47 -13.18
N LEU A 294 11.08 -7.05 -14.38
CA LEU A 294 12.48 -6.94 -14.70
C LEU A 294 13.19 -5.95 -13.77
N ARG A 295 12.53 -4.84 -13.45
CA ARG A 295 13.05 -3.83 -12.52
C ARG A 295 13.23 -4.38 -11.12
N VAL A 296 12.24 -5.13 -10.60
CA VAL A 296 12.33 -5.80 -9.29
C VAL A 296 13.41 -6.88 -9.30
N TRP A 297 13.47 -7.69 -10.36
CA TRP A 297 14.49 -8.73 -10.51
C TRP A 297 15.92 -8.15 -10.58
N SER A 298 16.07 -6.95 -11.13
CA SER A 298 17.35 -6.22 -11.19
C SER A 298 17.71 -5.49 -9.89
N ASP A 299 16.94 -5.64 -8.83
CA ASP A 299 17.10 -4.92 -7.55
C ASP A 299 18.54 -4.95 -6.97
N PRO A 300 19.33 -6.04 -7.06
CA PRO A 300 20.73 -6.04 -6.63
C PRO A 300 21.60 -5.02 -7.40
N ILE A 301 21.25 -4.72 -8.67
CA ILE A 301 21.97 -3.80 -9.56
C ILE A 301 21.45 -2.38 -9.41
N VAL A 302 20.12 -2.26 -9.41
CA VAL A 302 19.40 -1.00 -9.33
C VAL A 302 18.29 -1.13 -8.29
N PRO A 303 18.59 -0.98 -6.99
CA PRO A 303 17.64 -1.22 -5.92
C PRO A 303 16.34 -0.44 -6.12
N ASN A 304 15.22 -1.17 -6.10
CA ASN A 304 13.90 -0.57 -6.14
C ASN A 304 13.49 -0.21 -4.71
N ARG A 305 13.94 0.94 -4.23
CA ARG A 305 13.58 1.41 -2.89
C ARG A 305 12.42 2.35 -2.98
N PRO A 306 11.41 2.19 -2.12
CA PRO A 306 10.45 3.26 -1.93
C PRO A 306 11.22 4.50 -1.46
N PRO A 307 10.89 5.69 -1.94
CA PRO A 307 11.55 6.93 -1.52
C PRO A 307 11.26 7.25 -0.04
N TYR A 308 10.39 6.50 0.61
CA TYR A 308 9.82 6.80 1.91
C TYR A 308 10.22 5.74 2.93
N TRP A 309 11.47 5.75 3.34
CA TRP A 309 11.98 4.89 4.40
C TRP A 309 12.85 5.66 5.38
N ALA A 310 12.96 5.15 6.59
CA ALA A 310 13.86 5.65 7.61
C ALA A 310 14.48 4.51 8.41
N LEU A 311 15.46 4.84 9.23
CA LEU A 311 16.08 3.92 10.18
C LEU A 311 15.47 4.12 11.56
N LEU A 312 14.93 3.07 12.14
CA LEU A 312 14.50 3.03 13.53
C LEU A 312 15.67 2.48 14.38
N PRO A 313 16.34 3.32 15.20
CA PRO A 313 17.37 2.86 16.11
C PRO A 313 16.82 1.87 17.14
N ARG A 314 17.63 0.87 17.51
CA ARG A 314 17.32 -0.14 18.51
C ARG A 314 18.19 0.02 19.75
N GLN A 315 17.72 -0.49 20.87
CA GLN A 315 18.44 -0.43 22.15
C GLN A 315 19.79 -1.19 22.11
N ASP A 316 19.89 -2.22 21.24
CA ASP A 316 21.13 -2.99 21.02
C ASP A 316 22.17 -2.26 20.14
N GLY A 317 21.89 -1.01 19.74
CA GLY A 317 22.74 -0.21 18.84
C GLY A 317 22.55 -0.50 17.36
N SER A 318 21.75 -1.49 16.99
CA SER A 318 21.36 -1.74 15.60
C SER A 318 20.33 -0.72 15.10
N SER A 319 20.02 -0.76 13.82
CA SER A 319 18.95 0.03 13.24
C SER A 319 18.13 -0.82 12.28
N LYS A 320 16.82 -0.74 12.42
CA LYS A 320 15.87 -1.42 11.55
C LYS A 320 15.36 -0.44 10.50
N ARG A 321 15.35 -0.85 9.22
CA ARG A 321 14.71 -0.06 8.17
C ARG A 321 13.21 -0.26 8.25
N ILE A 322 12.46 0.84 8.26
CA ILE A 322 11.01 0.85 8.17
C ILE A 322 10.58 1.73 7.01
N TYR A 323 9.48 1.36 6.38
CA TYR A 323 8.93 2.02 5.22
C TYR A 323 7.61 2.69 5.54
N PHE A 324 7.30 3.75 4.79
CA PHE A 324 6.12 4.58 4.99
C PHE A 324 5.31 4.71 3.70
N PHE A 325 4.01 4.84 3.89
CA PHE A 325 3.01 5.10 2.86
C PHE A 325 1.88 5.93 3.47
N ASN A 326 0.96 6.45 2.67
CA ASN A 326 -0.13 7.30 3.15
C ASN A 326 0.38 8.51 3.93
N TYR A 327 1.14 9.37 3.27
CA TYR A 327 1.54 10.65 3.83
C TYR A 327 0.37 11.65 3.82
N ALA A 328 0.33 12.51 4.81
CA ALA A 328 -0.58 13.63 4.80
C ALA A 328 -0.21 14.63 3.70
N VAL A 329 -1.14 14.90 2.83
CA VAL A 329 -1.07 16.07 1.93
C VAL A 329 -1.39 17.33 2.74
N PRO A 330 -1.06 18.55 2.26
CA PRO A 330 -1.49 19.78 2.92
C PRO A 330 -2.99 19.79 3.15
N TRP A 331 -3.42 20.24 4.36
CA TRP A 331 -4.84 20.43 4.65
C TRP A 331 -5.37 21.57 3.82
N THR A 332 -6.32 21.29 2.97
CA THR A 332 -6.93 22.24 2.06
C THR A 332 -8.44 22.38 2.34
N GLU A 333 -9.13 23.23 1.60
CA GLU A 333 -10.58 23.37 1.67
C GLU A 333 -11.30 22.04 1.30
N ASN A 334 -10.66 21.19 0.49
CA ASN A 334 -11.22 19.88 0.16
C ASN A 334 -11.18 18.94 1.37
N GLU A 335 -10.08 18.90 2.10
CA GLU A 335 -9.96 18.08 3.32
C GLU A 335 -10.90 18.59 4.41
N GLU A 336 -11.07 19.91 4.54
CA GLU A 336 -12.07 20.49 5.45
C GLU A 336 -13.49 20.05 5.07
N THR A 337 -13.84 20.10 3.79
CA THR A 337 -15.15 19.65 3.30
C THR A 337 -15.39 18.17 3.59
N ARG A 338 -14.39 17.30 3.37
CA ARG A 338 -14.47 15.88 3.69
C ARG A 338 -14.65 15.67 5.19
N TRP A 339 -13.87 16.37 6.00
CA TRP A 339 -13.97 16.30 7.45
C TRP A 339 -15.34 16.73 7.98
N GLU A 340 -15.95 17.78 7.42
CA GLU A 340 -17.32 18.19 7.78
C GLU A 340 -18.35 17.08 7.50
N LYS A 341 -18.24 16.40 6.37
CA LYS A 341 -19.08 15.25 6.03
C LYS A 341 -18.87 14.08 7.00
N THR A 342 -17.63 13.75 7.30
CA THR A 342 -17.29 12.70 8.28
C THR A 342 -17.85 13.03 9.66
N LYS A 343 -17.74 14.28 10.12
CA LYS A 343 -18.38 14.74 11.37
C LYS A 343 -19.90 14.56 11.36
N GLN A 344 -20.55 14.81 10.22
CA GLN A 344 -21.98 14.59 10.10
C GLN A 344 -22.33 13.10 10.20
N THR A 345 -21.56 12.24 9.52
CA THR A 345 -21.71 10.78 9.61
C THR A 345 -21.56 10.28 11.04
N PHE A 346 -20.57 10.79 11.78
CA PHE A 346 -20.42 10.46 13.21
C PHE A 346 -21.61 10.93 14.05
N ARG A 347 -22.15 12.15 13.84
CA ARG A 347 -23.36 12.63 14.56
C ARG A 347 -24.52 11.68 14.34
N ASP A 348 -24.75 11.27 13.09
CA ASP A 348 -25.84 10.34 12.73
C ASP A 348 -25.66 8.97 13.38
N GLY A 349 -24.41 8.46 13.41
CA GLY A 349 -24.09 7.19 14.06
C GLY A 349 -24.23 7.25 15.59
N ILE A 350 -23.77 8.33 16.21
CA ILE A 350 -23.92 8.58 17.66
C ILE A 350 -25.41 8.65 18.02
N GLN A 351 -26.21 9.36 17.23
CA GLN A 351 -27.64 9.44 17.44
C GLN A 351 -28.33 8.08 17.29
N ALA A 352 -27.94 7.30 16.26
CA ALA A 352 -28.50 5.97 16.04
C ALA A 352 -28.14 5.01 17.21
N ALA A 353 -26.91 5.03 17.71
CA ALA A 353 -26.51 4.23 18.86
C ALA A 353 -27.29 4.62 20.12
N ARG A 354 -27.37 5.91 20.43
CA ARG A 354 -28.15 6.42 21.59
C ARG A 354 -29.62 6.07 21.53
N ALA A 355 -30.25 6.18 20.36
CA ALA A 355 -31.64 5.80 20.15
C ALA A 355 -31.91 4.31 20.40
N ASN A 356 -30.89 3.46 20.29
CA ASN A 356 -30.97 2.02 20.57
C ASN A 356 -30.43 1.65 21.96
N GLY A 357 -30.07 2.63 22.82
CA GLY A 357 -29.55 2.38 24.16
C GLY A 357 -28.13 1.78 24.16
N VAL A 358 -27.37 1.96 23.08
CA VAL A 358 -26.03 1.43 22.90
C VAL A 358 -25.01 2.53 23.16
N SER A 359 -24.01 2.24 23.98
CA SER A 359 -22.84 3.13 24.17
C SER A 359 -21.95 3.10 22.96
N ILE A 360 -21.42 4.27 22.57
CA ILE A 360 -20.47 4.37 21.45
C ILE A 360 -19.24 5.15 21.89
N ILE A 361 -18.08 4.69 21.46
CA ILE A 361 -16.80 5.38 21.59
C ILE A 361 -16.15 5.52 20.23
N LEU A 362 -15.60 6.68 19.91
CA LEU A 362 -14.85 6.88 18.67
C LEU A 362 -13.35 6.74 18.94
N ILE A 363 -12.65 6.04 18.05
CA ILE A 363 -11.24 5.71 18.19
C ILE A 363 -10.46 6.34 17.03
N TYR A 364 -9.54 7.24 17.32
CA TYR A 364 -8.64 7.82 16.33
C TYR A 364 -7.44 6.90 16.10
N VAL A 365 -7.25 6.48 14.85
CA VAL A 365 -6.14 5.63 14.40
C VAL A 365 -5.12 6.50 13.64
N PRO A 366 -3.91 6.71 14.19
CA PRO A 366 -2.89 7.51 13.53
C PRO A 366 -2.20 6.75 12.39
N ILE A 367 -1.69 7.50 11.40
CA ILE A 367 -0.79 6.93 10.40
C ILE A 367 0.57 6.53 11.03
N LYS A 368 1.21 5.55 10.43
CA LYS A 368 2.51 5.05 10.86
C LYS A 368 3.56 6.15 11.03
N PHE A 369 3.61 7.13 10.11
CA PHE A 369 4.58 8.22 10.18
C PHE A 369 4.37 9.12 11.40
N ARG A 370 3.13 9.43 11.78
CA ARG A 370 2.81 10.20 13.01
C ARG A 370 3.36 9.53 14.26
N VAL A 371 3.25 8.21 14.33
CA VAL A 371 3.71 7.43 15.48
C VAL A 371 5.23 7.36 15.56
N TYR A 372 5.91 7.20 14.43
CA TYR A 372 7.35 6.93 14.40
C TYR A 372 8.23 8.16 14.19
N ARG A 373 7.72 9.29 13.73
CA ARG A 373 8.54 10.45 13.29
C ARG A 373 9.59 10.93 14.28
N ASP A 374 9.30 10.86 15.57
CA ASP A 374 10.20 11.33 16.63
C ASP A 374 11.26 10.28 17.05
N PHE A 375 11.15 9.07 16.53
CA PHE A 375 12.03 7.94 16.87
C PHE A 375 12.94 7.50 15.71
N ILE A 376 12.75 8.04 14.53
CA ILE A 376 13.44 7.60 13.31
C ILE A 376 14.57 8.53 12.92
N LYS A 377 15.58 7.96 12.24
CA LYS A 377 16.61 8.72 11.54
C LYS A 377 16.31 8.72 10.06
N ILE A 378 15.93 9.89 9.56
CA ILE A 378 15.62 10.09 8.14
C ILE A 378 16.94 10.26 7.37
N PRO A 379 17.21 9.50 6.30
CA PRO A 379 18.40 9.66 5.49
C PRO A 379 18.50 11.07 4.89
N ARG A 380 19.71 11.58 4.78
CA ARG A 380 19.95 12.91 4.18
C ARG A 380 19.46 12.92 2.74
N GLY A 381 18.64 13.92 2.39
CA GLY A 381 18.06 14.05 1.06
C GLY A 381 16.84 13.15 0.80
N SER A 382 16.38 12.38 1.78
CA SER A 382 15.15 11.60 1.65
C SER A 382 13.93 12.54 1.52
N PRO A 383 13.00 12.26 0.59
CA PRO A 383 11.73 12.99 0.49
C PRO A 383 10.92 12.97 1.78
N LEU A 384 11.15 11.97 2.63
CA LEU A 384 10.49 11.83 3.93
C LEU A 384 10.78 13.01 4.87
N SER A 385 11.92 13.72 4.69
CA SER A 385 12.27 14.92 5.47
C SER A 385 11.31 16.10 5.28
N HIS A 386 10.54 16.09 4.19
CA HIS A 386 9.56 17.12 3.86
C HIS A 386 8.11 16.67 4.10
N TRP A 387 7.92 15.46 4.65
CA TRP A 387 6.59 14.98 4.98
C TRP A 387 6.02 15.72 6.18
N GLY A 388 4.83 16.23 6.00
CA GLY A 388 3.99 16.68 7.09
C GLY A 388 3.03 15.59 7.55
N VAL A 389 2.34 15.88 8.61
CA VAL A 389 1.12 15.21 9.04
C VAL A 389 0.06 16.29 9.23
N TRP A 390 -1.20 15.94 9.20
CA TRP A 390 -2.26 16.87 9.52
C TRP A 390 -2.25 17.15 11.04
N GLU A 391 -1.43 18.09 11.45
CA GLU A 391 -1.22 18.38 12.88
C GLU A 391 -2.51 18.72 13.62
N SER A 392 -3.45 19.36 12.93
CA SER A 392 -4.75 19.74 13.51
C SER A 392 -5.77 18.60 13.55
N LEU A 393 -5.64 17.54 12.74
CA LEU A 393 -6.69 16.53 12.61
C LEU A 393 -6.96 15.77 13.93
N PRO A 394 -5.93 15.32 14.71
CA PRO A 394 -6.19 14.70 16.02
C PRO A 394 -6.90 15.64 16.99
N GLN A 395 -6.50 16.91 17.01
CA GLN A 395 -7.14 17.93 17.86
C GLN A 395 -8.58 18.19 17.39
N ASN A 396 -8.81 18.34 16.09
CA ASN A 396 -10.15 18.51 15.52
C ASN A 396 -11.06 17.33 15.83
N PHE A 397 -10.52 16.10 15.79
CA PHE A 397 -11.25 14.89 16.15
C PHE A 397 -11.64 14.92 17.65
N MET A 398 -10.71 15.21 18.54
CA MET A 398 -10.99 15.29 19.99
C MET A 398 -11.94 16.45 20.34
N GLU A 399 -11.84 17.57 19.65
CA GLU A 399 -12.77 18.71 19.82
C GLU A 399 -14.18 18.35 19.31
N PHE A 400 -14.28 17.64 18.19
CA PHE A 400 -15.57 17.10 17.73
C PHE A 400 -16.17 16.19 18.81
N CYS A 401 -15.40 15.30 19.42
CA CYS A 401 -15.85 14.39 20.46
C CYS A 401 -16.42 15.15 21.66
N ARG A 402 -15.67 16.17 22.10
CA ARG A 402 -16.09 17.03 23.22
C ARG A 402 -17.42 17.74 22.92
N THR A 403 -17.56 18.30 21.71
CA THR A 403 -18.76 19.03 21.31
C THR A 403 -19.96 18.11 21.07
N ALA A 404 -19.74 16.89 20.58
CA ALA A 404 -20.76 15.87 20.40
C ALA A 404 -21.10 15.11 21.69
N SER A 405 -20.37 15.38 22.78
CA SER A 405 -20.50 14.71 24.08
C SER A 405 -20.42 13.19 23.92
N VAL A 406 -19.41 12.70 23.17
CA VAL A 406 -19.14 11.29 22.93
C VAL A 406 -17.74 10.94 23.47
N PRO A 407 -17.57 9.79 24.15
CA PRO A 407 -16.26 9.31 24.52
C PRO A 407 -15.38 9.09 23.29
N CYS A 408 -14.11 9.48 23.38
CA CYS A 408 -13.15 9.27 22.31
C CYS A 408 -11.78 8.89 22.87
N LEU A 409 -11.05 8.13 22.08
CA LEU A 409 -9.69 7.69 22.38
C LEU A 409 -8.79 8.00 21.17
N ASN A 410 -7.71 8.73 21.41
CA ASN A 410 -6.65 8.93 20.42
C ASN A 410 -5.50 7.96 20.73
N LEU A 411 -5.25 7.02 19.83
CA LEU A 411 -4.23 5.97 19.99
C LEU A 411 -2.79 6.46 19.82
N THR A 412 -2.56 7.72 19.39
CA THR A 412 -1.22 8.23 19.05
C THR A 412 -0.25 8.07 20.21
N ASP A 413 -0.58 8.61 21.38
CA ASP A 413 0.33 8.64 22.53
C ASP A 413 0.64 7.23 23.04
N ARG A 414 -0.36 6.36 23.08
CA ARG A 414 -0.17 4.98 23.53
C ARG A 414 0.73 4.17 22.59
N LEU A 415 0.54 4.33 21.28
CA LEU A 415 1.40 3.69 20.27
C LEU A 415 2.82 4.25 20.31
N GLN A 416 2.99 5.58 20.48
CA GLN A 416 4.31 6.20 20.65
C GLN A 416 5.01 5.71 21.92
N GLN A 417 4.28 5.55 23.01
CA GLN A 417 4.83 4.98 24.24
C GLN A 417 5.36 3.56 24.00
N ALA A 418 4.59 2.71 23.32
CA ALA A 418 5.04 1.36 23.00
C ALA A 418 6.30 1.35 22.12
N VAL A 419 6.41 2.30 21.18
CA VAL A 419 7.65 2.47 20.37
C VAL A 419 8.83 2.84 21.25
N ARG A 420 8.68 3.73 22.24
CA ARG A 420 9.75 4.07 23.21
C ARG A 420 10.18 2.84 24.02
N GLU A 421 9.24 1.97 24.33
CA GLU A 421 9.47 0.69 25.03
C GLU A 421 10.11 -0.38 24.13
N GLY A 422 10.35 -0.07 22.84
CA GLY A 422 11.00 -0.95 21.88
C GLY A 422 10.05 -1.87 21.11
N VAL A 423 8.74 -1.66 21.22
CA VAL A 423 7.72 -2.46 20.52
C VAL A 423 7.54 -1.98 19.09
N ASP A 424 7.54 -2.90 18.13
CA ASP A 424 7.22 -2.64 16.74
C ASP A 424 5.71 -2.62 16.52
N VAL A 425 5.07 -1.49 16.75
CA VAL A 425 3.60 -1.38 16.68
C VAL A 425 3.01 -1.44 15.27
N TYR A 426 3.82 -1.17 14.24
CA TYR A 426 3.45 -1.35 12.82
C TYR A 426 4.38 -2.34 12.15
N ALA A 427 3.87 -3.06 11.17
CA ALA A 427 4.72 -3.90 10.34
C ALA A 427 5.77 -3.04 9.61
N PRO A 428 7.04 -3.50 9.48
CA PRO A 428 8.12 -2.65 8.97
C PRO A 428 7.90 -2.13 7.55
N ASN A 429 7.32 -2.95 6.72
CA ASN A 429 7.09 -2.72 5.30
C ASN A 429 5.60 -2.69 4.91
N ASP A 430 4.72 -2.48 5.90
CA ASP A 430 3.28 -2.32 5.70
C ASP A 430 2.77 -1.14 6.50
N THR A 431 1.62 -0.57 6.16
CA THR A 431 1.03 0.55 6.89
C THR A 431 0.23 0.11 8.10
N HIS A 432 -0.15 -1.17 8.20
CA HIS A 432 -1.01 -1.69 9.26
C HIS A 432 -0.22 -2.08 10.51
N TRP A 433 -0.95 -2.25 11.60
CA TRP A 433 -0.37 -2.70 12.86
C TRP A 433 0.24 -4.10 12.73
N SER A 434 1.34 -4.31 13.42
CA SER A 434 1.88 -5.65 13.70
C SER A 434 0.96 -6.40 14.66
N SER A 435 1.28 -7.67 14.95
CA SER A 435 0.63 -8.43 16.02
C SER A 435 0.75 -7.73 17.38
N GLU A 436 1.94 -7.18 17.66
CA GLU A 436 2.23 -6.43 18.88
C GLU A 436 1.46 -5.11 18.94
N GLY A 437 1.32 -4.41 17.79
CA GLY A 437 0.50 -3.21 17.69
C GLY A 437 -0.96 -3.47 17.98
N ASN A 438 -1.51 -4.54 17.41
CA ASN A 438 -2.87 -5.00 17.73
C ASN A 438 -3.03 -5.33 19.23
N ALA A 439 -2.01 -5.94 19.87
CA ALA A 439 -2.02 -6.23 21.30
C ALA A 439 -2.01 -4.97 22.17
N VAL A 440 -1.23 -3.96 21.76
CA VAL A 440 -1.19 -2.64 22.44
C VAL A 440 -2.56 -1.97 22.38
N VAL A 441 -3.20 -1.97 21.20
CA VAL A 441 -4.54 -1.38 21.03
C VAL A 441 -5.59 -2.17 21.82
N ALA A 442 -5.54 -3.50 21.79
CA ALA A 442 -6.46 -4.33 22.55
C ALA A 442 -6.32 -4.08 24.07
N ALA A 443 -5.09 -3.89 24.57
CA ALA A 443 -4.86 -3.55 25.97
C ALA A 443 -5.43 -2.18 26.35
N GLU A 444 -5.31 -1.20 25.47
CA GLU A 444 -5.87 0.14 25.67
C GLU A 444 -7.40 0.12 25.71
N LEU A 445 -8.02 -0.77 24.93
CA LEU A 445 -9.47 -0.94 24.90
C LEU A 445 -10.03 -1.80 26.04
N GLU A 446 -9.20 -2.40 26.88
CA GLU A 446 -9.65 -3.29 27.96
C GLU A 446 -10.58 -2.56 28.95
N HIS A 447 -10.41 -1.26 29.12
CA HIS A 447 -11.26 -0.41 29.96
C HIS A 447 -12.71 -0.29 29.49
N LEU A 448 -13.01 -0.64 28.25
CA LEU A 448 -14.40 -0.68 27.74
C LEU A 448 -15.31 -1.64 28.51
N ARG A 449 -14.73 -2.55 29.31
CA ARG A 449 -15.48 -3.47 30.18
C ARG A 449 -16.10 -2.77 31.40
N THR A 450 -15.44 -1.75 31.94
CA THR A 450 -15.71 -1.26 33.29
C THR A 450 -16.58 -0.02 33.36
N SER A 451 -16.56 0.85 32.35
CA SER A 451 -17.50 1.98 32.20
C SER A 451 -17.31 2.69 30.86
N PRO A 452 -18.36 2.76 30.01
CA PRO A 452 -18.31 3.61 28.81
C PRO A 452 -18.30 5.12 29.13
N LEU A 453 -18.52 5.51 30.38
CA LEU A 453 -18.73 6.90 30.79
C LEU A 453 -17.50 7.55 31.48
N ASP A 454 -16.51 6.74 31.90
CA ASP A 454 -15.35 7.28 32.63
C ASP A 454 -14.13 7.65 31.75
N VAL A 455 -14.23 7.54 30.43
CA VAL A 455 -13.13 7.88 29.49
C VAL A 455 -12.93 9.40 29.32
N THR A 456 -13.66 10.23 30.06
CA THR A 456 -13.57 11.70 29.95
C THR A 456 -12.46 12.33 30.79
N THR A 457 -11.67 11.55 31.51
CA THR A 457 -10.54 12.11 32.31
C THR A 457 -9.23 11.82 31.58
N PRO A 458 -8.50 12.86 31.09
CA PRO A 458 -7.11 12.66 30.70
C PRO A 458 -6.36 12.17 31.94
N ALA A 459 -5.72 11.03 31.84
CA ALA A 459 -4.80 10.57 32.86
C ALA A 459 -3.70 11.63 33.01
N ASN A 460 -3.79 12.46 34.04
CA ASN A 460 -2.71 13.32 34.49
C ASN A 460 -1.57 12.40 34.97
N HIS A 461 -0.73 11.97 34.09
CA HIS A 461 0.58 11.44 34.44
C HIS A 461 1.52 12.63 34.70
N THR A 462 1.39 13.21 35.89
CA THR A 462 2.52 13.93 36.53
C THR A 462 3.51 12.84 36.97
N HIS A 463 4.61 12.70 36.21
CA HIS A 463 5.98 12.52 36.76
C HIS A 463 6.98 12.60 35.60
#